data_f3262425cdf36d53820e751cd4bb997f
#
_entry.id   f3262425cdf36d53820e751cd4bb997f
#
_cell.length_a   1.000
_cell.length_b   1.000
_cell.length_c   1.000
_cell.angle_alpha   90.00
_cell.angle_beta   90.00
_cell.angle_gamma   90.00
#
_symmetry.space_group_name_H-M   'P 1'
#
loop_
_entity.id
_entity.type
_entity.pdbx_description
1 polymer ?
#
loop_
_entity_poly.entity_id
_entity_poly.type
_entity_poly.pdbx_seq_one_letter_code
_entity_poly.pdbx_strand_id
1 'polypeptide(L)'
;MRLFVALDLPWELRERLRAMTALSIPGARWVPPENYHLTLRFIGETPGHLAEEIDHALAALKAPAFALTLAGLGTFGKAGRDISLWIGVERNPSLDRLRAKIETALQRIGLEPERRRFAPHVTLARLENVPEVKLAGFLQANNLFRAPPVQMEHFTLFSSRLGKEQAVYTAEVEYPLV
;
A
#
# COMPACT_ATOMS: atom_id res chain seq x y z
N MET A 1 18.29 7.14 2.75
CA MET A 1 16.95 6.91 3.30
C MET A 1 16.07 6.31 2.23
N ARG A 2 15.44 5.22 2.52
CA ARG A 2 14.58 4.50 1.57
C ARG A 2 13.14 5.00 1.71
N LEU A 3 12.62 5.63 0.67
CA LEU A 3 11.35 6.35 0.70
C LEU A 3 10.26 5.72 -0.15
N PHE A 4 9.02 5.88 0.27
CA PHE A 4 7.84 5.59 -0.55
C PHE A 4 6.67 6.49 -0.11
N VAL A 5 5.74 6.72 -1.04
CA VAL A 5 4.54 7.50 -0.80
C VAL A 5 3.35 6.55 -0.70
N ALA A 6 2.52 6.70 0.31
CA ALA A 6 1.40 5.78 0.53
C ALA A 6 0.24 6.46 1.25
N LEU A 7 -0.91 5.78 1.20
CA LEU A 7 -2.03 6.09 2.08
C LEU A 7 -1.90 5.27 3.35
N ASP A 8 -1.95 5.95 4.47
CA ASP A 8 -2.01 5.35 5.79
C ASP A 8 -3.47 5.02 6.11
N LEU A 9 -3.74 3.81 6.56
CA LEU A 9 -5.12 3.35 6.78
C LEU A 9 -5.56 3.67 8.21
N PRO A 10 -6.84 4.07 8.41
CA PRO A 10 -7.36 4.27 9.75
C PRO A 10 -7.41 2.94 10.51
N TRP A 11 -7.30 3.03 11.84
CA TRP A 11 -7.19 1.84 12.69
C TRP A 11 -8.38 0.88 12.55
N GLU A 12 -9.58 1.40 12.40
CA GLU A 12 -10.79 0.60 12.19
C GLU A 12 -10.68 -0.32 10.98
N LEU A 13 -10.13 0.20 9.89
CA LEU A 13 -9.90 -0.58 8.68
C LEU A 13 -8.82 -1.64 8.89
N ARG A 14 -7.75 -1.29 9.59
CA ARG A 14 -6.67 -2.23 9.94
C ARG A 14 -7.19 -3.40 10.77
N GLU A 15 -8.07 -3.14 11.74
CA GLU A 15 -8.69 -4.18 12.55
C GLU A 15 -9.56 -5.12 11.74
N ARG A 16 -10.30 -4.61 10.76
CA ARG A 16 -11.09 -5.45 9.85
C ARG A 16 -10.22 -6.36 9.01
N LEU A 17 -9.11 -5.85 8.49
CA LEU A 17 -8.18 -6.65 7.72
C LEU A 17 -7.51 -7.72 8.60
N ARG A 18 -7.11 -7.35 9.81
CA ARG A 18 -6.51 -8.29 10.76
C ARG A 18 -7.46 -9.44 11.09
N ALA A 19 -8.74 -9.13 11.32
CA ALA A 19 -9.75 -10.14 11.62
C ALA A 19 -9.87 -11.19 10.51
N MET A 20 -9.78 -10.78 9.25
CA MET A 20 -9.79 -11.69 8.11
C MET A 20 -8.58 -12.64 8.12
N THR A 21 -7.42 -12.16 8.56
CA THR A 21 -6.17 -12.93 8.56
C THR A 21 -6.07 -13.91 9.74
N ALA A 22 -7.02 -13.88 10.69
CA ALA A 22 -7.05 -14.80 11.82
C ALA A 22 -7.28 -16.27 11.40
N LEU A 23 -7.84 -16.49 10.21
CA LEU A 23 -7.97 -17.82 9.60
C LEU A 23 -6.69 -18.11 8.83
N SER A 24 -5.73 -18.73 9.52
CA SER A 24 -4.37 -18.85 9.02
C SER A 24 -4.20 -19.75 7.79
N ILE A 25 -3.38 -19.27 6.87
CA ILE A 25 -2.78 -20.09 5.83
C ILE A 25 -1.45 -20.59 6.40
N PRO A 26 -1.22 -21.92 6.53
CA PRO A 26 0.04 -22.42 7.05
C PRO A 26 1.24 -21.93 6.24
N GLY A 27 2.26 -21.40 6.90
CA GLY A 27 3.45 -20.89 6.24
C GLY A 27 3.34 -19.44 5.73
N ALA A 28 2.19 -18.80 5.90
CA ALA A 28 2.03 -17.41 5.53
C ALA A 28 2.78 -16.48 6.47
N ARG A 29 3.44 -15.48 5.91
CA ARG A 29 4.02 -14.37 6.65
C ARG A 29 3.05 -13.20 6.58
N TRP A 30 2.22 -13.06 7.60
CA TRP A 30 1.24 -11.98 7.66
C TRP A 30 1.92 -10.65 7.92
N VAL A 31 1.53 -9.64 7.15
CA VAL A 31 1.94 -8.26 7.41
C VAL A 31 1.28 -7.81 8.72
N PRO A 32 2.03 -7.27 9.68
CA PRO A 32 1.41 -6.77 10.91
C PRO A 32 0.50 -5.56 10.61
N PRO A 33 -0.59 -5.37 11.36
CA PRO A 33 -1.55 -4.30 11.06
C PRO A 33 -0.95 -2.91 11.02
N GLU A 34 0.07 -2.62 11.80
CA GLU A 34 0.78 -1.34 11.79
C GLU A 34 1.49 -1.06 10.47
N ASN A 35 1.75 -2.10 9.66
CA ASN A 35 2.40 -1.97 8.36
C ASN A 35 1.41 -1.97 7.18
N TYR A 36 0.12 -2.11 7.41
CA TYR A 36 -0.85 -2.02 6.32
C TYR A 36 -0.84 -0.63 5.72
N HIS A 37 -0.65 -0.56 4.42
CA HIS A 37 -0.68 0.69 3.68
C HIS A 37 -1.00 0.43 2.21
N LEU A 38 -1.46 1.46 1.52
CA LEU A 38 -1.68 1.43 0.09
C LEU A 38 -0.59 2.28 -0.57
N THR A 39 0.38 1.62 -1.20
CA THR A 39 1.49 2.33 -1.85
C THR A 39 1.01 3.09 -3.08
N LEU A 40 1.38 4.37 -3.16
CA LEU A 40 1.12 5.22 -4.32
C LEU A 40 2.35 5.30 -5.24
N ARG A 41 3.55 5.33 -4.66
CA ARG A 41 4.79 5.42 -5.42
C ARG A 41 5.99 4.99 -4.58
N PHE A 42 6.71 3.98 -5.03
CA PHE A 42 8.02 3.65 -4.46
C PHE A 42 9.06 4.61 -5.03
N ILE A 43 9.94 5.12 -4.18
CA ILE A 43 11.01 6.01 -4.60
C ILE A 43 12.36 5.29 -4.47
N GLY A 44 12.60 4.59 -3.36
CA GLY A 44 13.84 3.85 -3.12
C GLY A 44 14.87 4.69 -2.36
N GLU A 45 16.13 4.25 -2.40
CA GLU A 45 17.22 4.96 -1.71
C GLU A 45 17.34 6.39 -2.20
N THR A 46 17.38 7.32 -1.27
CA THR A 46 17.28 8.74 -1.57
C THR A 46 18.27 9.51 -0.69
N PRO A 47 19.20 10.29 -1.30
CA PRO A 47 20.07 11.17 -0.52
C PRO A 47 19.27 12.33 0.07
N GLY A 48 19.80 12.91 1.18
CA GLY A 48 19.07 13.89 1.96
C GLY A 48 18.60 15.12 1.18
N HIS A 49 19.42 15.63 0.26
CA HIS A 49 19.05 16.81 -0.54
C HIS A 49 17.86 16.52 -1.48
N LEU A 50 17.80 15.31 -2.03
CA LEU A 50 16.68 14.89 -2.88
C LEU A 50 15.43 14.62 -2.04
N ALA A 51 15.60 14.09 -0.84
CA ALA A 51 14.48 13.90 0.09
C ALA A 51 13.78 15.23 0.41
N GLU A 52 14.53 16.30 0.59
CA GLU A 52 13.97 17.66 0.80
C GLU A 52 13.21 18.16 -0.43
N GLU A 53 13.75 17.93 -1.63
CA GLU A 53 13.07 18.30 -2.87
C GLU A 53 11.77 17.52 -3.05
N ILE A 54 11.77 16.24 -2.73
CA ILE A 54 10.58 15.38 -2.75
C ILE A 54 9.52 15.93 -1.79
N ASP A 55 9.91 16.26 -0.56
CA ASP A 55 9.00 16.83 0.42
C ASP A 55 8.35 18.11 -0.10
N HIS A 56 9.15 19.05 -0.61
CA HIS A 56 8.63 20.30 -1.17
C HIS A 56 7.67 20.06 -2.33
N ALA A 57 7.99 19.13 -3.22
CA ALA A 57 7.14 18.79 -4.37
C ALA A 57 5.80 18.22 -3.91
N LEU A 58 5.81 17.32 -2.94
CA LEU A 58 4.59 16.70 -2.42
C LEU A 58 3.75 17.69 -1.60
N ALA A 59 4.40 18.56 -0.83
CA ALA A 59 3.71 19.57 -0.04
C ALA A 59 2.96 20.60 -0.90
N ALA A 60 3.43 20.82 -2.12
CA ALA A 60 2.79 21.75 -3.06
C ALA A 60 1.56 21.17 -3.76
N LEU A 61 1.34 19.86 -3.66
CA LEU A 61 0.21 19.21 -4.31
C LEU A 61 -1.11 19.59 -3.65
N LYS A 62 -2.13 19.79 -4.49
CA LYS A 62 -3.50 20.00 -4.03
C LYS A 62 -4.38 18.93 -4.63
N ALA A 63 -5.05 18.18 -3.77
CA ALA A 63 -6.00 17.16 -4.16
C ALA A 63 -7.08 17.04 -3.09
N PRO A 64 -8.33 16.74 -3.48
CA PRO A 64 -9.41 16.64 -2.50
C PRO A 64 -9.30 15.35 -1.68
N ALA A 65 -9.83 15.39 -0.46
CA ALA A 65 -10.10 14.20 0.31
C ALA A 65 -11.11 13.32 -0.45
N PHE A 66 -11.05 12.01 -0.24
CA PHE A 66 -11.92 11.08 -0.96
C PHE A 66 -12.20 9.84 -0.12
N ALA A 67 -13.29 9.15 -0.44
CA ALA A 67 -13.63 7.88 0.18
C ALA A 67 -12.89 6.73 -0.52
N LEU A 68 -12.35 5.81 0.26
CA LEU A 68 -11.65 4.62 -0.21
C LEU A 68 -12.39 3.38 0.24
N THR A 69 -12.65 2.46 -0.68
CA THR A 69 -13.28 1.17 -0.36
C THR A 69 -12.37 0.03 -0.75
N LEU A 70 -11.96 -0.76 0.24
CA LEU A 70 -11.19 -1.97 0.01
C LEU A 70 -12.14 -3.13 -0.26
N ALA A 71 -11.88 -3.87 -1.33
CA ALA A 71 -12.72 -4.99 -1.74
C ALA A 71 -11.95 -5.96 -2.62
N GLY A 72 -12.27 -7.24 -2.46
CA GLY A 72 -11.71 -8.29 -3.29
C GLY A 72 -10.28 -8.68 -2.94
N LEU A 73 -9.96 -9.94 -3.10
CA LEU A 73 -8.63 -10.47 -2.85
C LEU A 73 -7.95 -10.84 -4.15
N GLY A 74 -6.65 -10.77 -4.15
CA GLY A 74 -5.85 -11.22 -5.28
C GLY A 74 -4.44 -11.55 -4.86
N THR A 75 -3.67 -11.99 -5.84
CA THR A 75 -2.26 -12.36 -5.63
C THR A 75 -1.41 -11.84 -6.76
N PHE A 76 -0.15 -11.52 -6.43
CA PHE A 76 0.91 -11.32 -7.41
C PHE A 76 1.92 -12.43 -7.24
N GLY A 77 2.50 -12.89 -8.34
CA GLY A 77 3.49 -13.96 -8.35
C GLY A 77 2.95 -15.25 -8.95
N LYS A 78 3.81 -16.26 -8.98
CA LYS A 78 3.46 -17.59 -9.53
C LYS A 78 3.43 -18.63 -8.43
N ALA A 79 2.51 -19.58 -8.55
CA ALA A 79 2.41 -20.74 -7.66
C ALA A 79 3.77 -21.43 -7.49
N GLY A 80 4.11 -21.83 -6.26
CA GLY A 80 5.38 -22.46 -5.91
C GLY A 80 6.56 -21.51 -5.71
N ARG A 81 6.32 -20.20 -5.77
CA ARG A 81 7.29 -19.13 -5.50
C ARG A 81 6.70 -18.13 -4.54
N ASP A 82 7.44 -17.02 -4.32
CA ASP A 82 6.96 -15.92 -3.50
C ASP A 82 5.68 -15.33 -4.09
N ILE A 83 4.60 -15.44 -3.35
CA ILE A 83 3.31 -14.86 -3.71
C ILE A 83 3.00 -13.75 -2.73
N SER A 84 2.54 -12.61 -3.26
CA SER A 84 1.95 -11.53 -2.47
C SER A 84 0.45 -11.71 -2.46
N LEU A 85 -0.14 -11.87 -1.27
CA LEU A 85 -1.59 -11.87 -1.08
C LEU A 85 -2.02 -10.45 -0.70
N TRP A 86 -3.04 -9.92 -1.39
CA TRP A 86 -3.47 -8.56 -1.17
C TRP A 86 -4.98 -8.41 -1.23
N ILE A 87 -5.46 -7.31 -0.64
CA ILE A 87 -6.83 -6.84 -0.83
C ILE A 87 -6.81 -5.67 -1.81
N GLY A 88 -7.76 -5.66 -2.73
CA GLY A 88 -7.88 -4.64 -3.76
C GLY A 88 -8.68 -3.44 -3.33
N VAL A 89 -8.87 -2.54 -4.28
CA VAL A 89 -9.58 -1.27 -4.10
C VAL A 89 -10.68 -1.19 -5.17
N GLU A 90 -11.88 -0.83 -4.78
CA GLU A 90 -12.92 -0.52 -5.75
C GLU A 90 -12.46 0.65 -6.62
N ARG A 91 -12.89 0.65 -7.89
CA ARG A 91 -12.57 1.73 -8.83
C ARG A 91 -12.74 3.09 -8.17
N ASN A 92 -11.69 3.90 -8.23
CA ASN A 92 -11.64 5.17 -7.53
C ASN A 92 -10.91 6.23 -8.37
N PRO A 93 -11.66 7.02 -9.15
CA PRO A 93 -11.06 8.07 -9.98
C PRO A 93 -10.28 9.11 -9.18
N SER A 94 -10.69 9.41 -7.94
CA SER A 94 -9.97 10.35 -7.07
C SER A 94 -8.61 9.81 -6.67
N LEU A 95 -8.52 8.53 -6.36
CA LEU A 95 -7.25 7.85 -6.06
C LEU A 95 -6.32 7.89 -7.29
N ASP A 96 -6.86 7.56 -8.45
CA ASP A 96 -6.10 7.58 -9.70
C ASP A 96 -5.54 8.97 -10.01
N ARG A 97 -6.35 10.01 -9.80
CA ARG A 97 -5.91 11.40 -9.99
C ARG A 97 -4.83 11.81 -8.98
N LEU A 98 -4.98 11.42 -7.72
CA LEU A 98 -3.96 11.70 -6.71
C LEU A 98 -2.64 11.05 -7.09
N ARG A 99 -2.69 9.78 -7.46
CA ARG A 99 -1.48 9.06 -7.89
C ARG A 99 -0.83 9.73 -9.10
N ALA A 100 -1.61 10.15 -10.07
CA ALA A 100 -1.09 10.83 -11.26
C ALA A 100 -0.43 12.18 -10.91
N LYS A 101 -1.01 12.93 -9.97
CA LYS A 101 -0.43 14.19 -9.51
C LYS A 101 0.90 13.97 -8.79
N ILE A 102 0.97 12.94 -7.95
CA ILE A 102 2.21 12.57 -7.27
C ILE A 102 3.28 12.22 -8.31
N GLU A 103 2.95 11.38 -9.27
CA GLU A 103 3.88 10.97 -10.32
C GLU A 103 4.41 12.17 -11.11
N THR A 104 3.52 13.07 -11.52
CA THR A 104 3.90 14.28 -12.25
C THR A 104 4.83 15.17 -11.41
N ALA A 105 4.52 15.37 -10.14
CA ALA A 105 5.35 16.18 -9.25
C ALA A 105 6.75 15.60 -9.08
N LEU A 106 6.86 14.29 -8.92
CA LEU A 106 8.14 13.61 -8.75
C LEU A 106 8.97 13.63 -10.05
N GLN A 107 8.33 13.46 -11.20
CA GLN A 107 9.04 13.55 -12.48
C GLN A 107 9.59 14.96 -12.74
N ARG A 108 8.84 16.00 -12.34
CA ARG A 108 9.29 17.38 -12.51
C ARG A 108 10.59 17.71 -11.76
N ILE A 109 10.85 17.03 -10.66
CA ILE A 109 12.10 17.21 -9.90
C ILE A 109 13.18 16.20 -10.29
N GLY A 110 12.94 15.42 -11.36
CA GLY A 110 13.96 14.58 -11.97
C GLY A 110 13.90 13.09 -11.63
N LEU A 111 12.87 12.62 -10.91
CA LEU A 111 12.74 11.19 -10.69
C LEU A 111 12.34 10.48 -11.99
N GLU A 112 12.87 9.26 -12.16
CA GLU A 112 12.48 8.42 -13.28
C GLU A 112 10.97 8.07 -13.20
N PRO A 113 10.27 8.03 -14.34
CA PRO A 113 8.87 7.62 -14.35
C PRO A 113 8.69 6.20 -13.83
N GLU A 114 7.62 5.98 -13.07
CA GLU A 114 7.21 4.63 -12.69
C GLU A 114 6.64 3.93 -13.93
N ARG A 115 7.27 2.84 -14.34
CA ARG A 115 6.90 2.12 -15.56
C ARG A 115 5.82 1.07 -15.34
N ARG A 116 5.65 0.61 -14.09
CA ARG A 116 4.63 -0.39 -13.77
C ARG A 116 3.25 0.25 -13.76
N ARG A 117 2.28 -0.49 -14.29
CA ARG A 117 0.88 -0.06 -14.20
C ARG A 117 0.48 0.07 -12.73
N PHE A 118 -0.22 1.14 -12.39
CA PHE A 118 -0.74 1.33 -11.05
C PHE A 118 -1.88 0.33 -10.78
N ALA A 119 -1.66 -0.58 -9.85
CA ALA A 119 -2.65 -1.55 -9.40
C ALA A 119 -2.80 -1.40 -7.88
N PRO A 120 -3.71 -0.53 -7.42
CA PRO A 120 -3.81 -0.21 -5.99
C PRO A 120 -4.24 -1.42 -5.18
N HIS A 121 -3.52 -1.68 -4.10
CA HIS A 121 -3.77 -2.81 -3.22
C HIS A 121 -3.12 -2.59 -1.86
N VAL A 122 -3.56 -3.37 -0.88
CA VAL A 122 -2.92 -3.46 0.44
C VAL A 122 -2.42 -4.89 0.60
N THR A 123 -1.12 -5.07 0.76
CA THR A 123 -0.53 -6.39 0.96
C THR A 123 -0.87 -6.91 2.34
N LEU A 124 -1.38 -8.13 2.41
CA LEU A 124 -1.77 -8.80 3.65
C LEU A 124 -0.75 -9.83 4.09
N ALA A 125 -0.10 -10.51 3.14
CA ALA A 125 0.85 -11.58 3.45
C ALA A 125 1.83 -11.83 2.32
N ARG A 126 2.95 -12.43 2.69
CA ARG A 126 3.86 -13.07 1.75
C ARG A 126 3.79 -14.57 1.96
N LEU A 127 3.62 -15.28 0.85
CA LEU A 127 3.39 -16.73 0.86
C LEU A 127 4.55 -17.41 0.15
N GLU A 128 5.33 -18.19 0.92
CA GLU A 128 6.40 -19.04 0.36
C GLU A 128 5.99 -20.50 0.50
N ASN A 129 5.99 -21.23 -0.61
CA ASN A 129 5.70 -22.68 -0.63
C ASN A 129 4.38 -23.06 0.06
N VAL A 130 3.37 -22.22 -0.05
CA VAL A 130 2.05 -22.50 0.51
C VAL A 130 1.30 -23.44 -0.44
N PRO A 131 0.62 -24.49 0.07
CA PRO A 131 -0.18 -25.37 -0.77
C PRO A 131 -1.27 -24.60 -1.52
N GLU A 132 -1.38 -24.81 -2.83
CA GLU A 132 -2.38 -24.14 -3.67
C GLU A 132 -3.81 -24.32 -3.14
N VAL A 133 -4.12 -25.51 -2.61
CA VAL A 133 -5.44 -25.82 -2.06
C VAL A 133 -5.77 -24.90 -0.88
N LYS A 134 -4.78 -24.64 -0.01
CA LYS A 134 -4.98 -23.77 1.15
C LYS A 134 -5.19 -22.31 0.74
N LEU A 135 -4.40 -21.84 -0.21
CA LEU A 135 -4.56 -20.49 -0.76
C LEU A 135 -5.90 -20.35 -1.47
N ALA A 136 -6.26 -21.29 -2.32
CA ALA A 136 -7.53 -21.28 -3.04
C ALA A 136 -8.72 -21.28 -2.07
N GLY A 137 -8.65 -22.07 -0.99
CA GLY A 137 -9.68 -22.10 0.04
C GLY A 137 -9.84 -20.75 0.76
N PHE A 138 -8.73 -20.10 1.09
CA PHE A 138 -8.75 -18.78 1.70
C PHE A 138 -9.36 -17.74 0.77
N LEU A 139 -8.94 -17.71 -0.50
CA LEU A 139 -9.47 -16.78 -1.49
C LEU A 139 -10.98 -17.00 -1.68
N GLN A 140 -11.39 -18.25 -1.80
CA GLN A 140 -12.80 -18.59 -2.00
C GLN A 140 -13.67 -18.19 -0.81
N ALA A 141 -13.15 -18.36 0.41
CA ALA A 141 -13.88 -17.99 1.62
C ALA A 141 -14.01 -16.47 1.84
N ASN A 142 -13.09 -15.68 1.27
CA ASN A 142 -12.98 -14.25 1.57
C ASN A 142 -13.07 -13.33 0.34
N ASN A 143 -13.28 -13.85 -0.87
CA ASN A 143 -13.25 -13.08 -2.10
C ASN A 143 -14.37 -12.04 -2.22
N LEU A 144 -15.42 -12.16 -1.43
CA LEU A 144 -16.51 -11.18 -1.38
C LEU A 144 -16.32 -10.14 -0.27
N PHE A 145 -15.19 -10.18 0.41
CA PHE A 145 -14.90 -9.20 1.45
C PHE A 145 -14.94 -7.78 0.87
N ARG A 146 -15.65 -6.92 1.57
CA ARG A 146 -15.76 -5.50 1.23
C ARG A 146 -15.87 -4.72 2.53
N ALA A 147 -14.93 -3.83 2.77
CA ALA A 147 -14.96 -2.96 3.94
C ALA A 147 -15.85 -1.74 3.68
N PRO A 148 -16.50 -1.18 4.71
CA PRO A 148 -17.19 0.11 4.55
C PRO A 148 -16.22 1.18 4.07
N PRO A 149 -16.69 2.16 3.26
CA PRO A 149 -15.83 3.25 2.80
C PRO A 149 -15.20 4.01 3.96
N VAL A 150 -13.94 4.39 3.82
CA VAL A 150 -13.22 5.23 4.78
C VAL A 150 -12.74 6.49 4.10
N GLN A 151 -12.82 7.62 4.80
CA GLN A 151 -12.38 8.90 4.25
C GLN A 151 -10.87 9.01 4.35
N MET A 152 -10.22 9.28 3.23
CA MET A 152 -8.79 9.57 3.17
C MET A 152 -8.60 11.08 3.21
N GLU A 153 -7.94 11.56 4.26
CA GLU A 153 -7.75 12.99 4.52
C GLU A 153 -6.30 13.45 4.37
N HIS A 154 -5.39 12.52 4.16
CA HIS A 154 -3.98 12.80 3.93
C HIS A 154 -3.30 11.65 3.18
N PHE A 155 -2.16 11.92 2.59
CA PHE A 155 -1.22 10.90 2.14
C PHE A 155 0.13 11.16 2.81
N THR A 156 1.01 10.17 2.82
CA THR A 156 2.19 10.19 3.68
C THR A 156 3.45 9.80 2.92
N LEU A 157 4.53 10.50 3.20
CA LEU A 157 5.88 10.10 2.80
C LEU A 157 6.46 9.26 3.93
N PHE A 158 6.73 7.98 3.62
CA PHE A 158 7.31 7.04 4.57
C PHE A 158 8.77 6.77 4.25
N SER A 159 9.53 6.52 5.30
CA SER A 159 10.81 5.85 5.17
C SER A 159 10.71 4.40 5.66
N SER A 160 11.57 3.56 5.12
CA SER A 160 11.60 2.14 5.44
C SER A 160 13.01 1.73 5.82
N ARG A 161 13.13 0.89 6.83
CA ARG A 161 14.38 0.24 7.21
C ARG A 161 14.12 -1.23 7.51
N LEU A 162 15.14 -2.05 7.39
CA LEU A 162 15.04 -3.46 7.72
C LEU A 162 15.01 -3.63 9.24
N GLY A 163 13.99 -4.31 9.74
CA GLY A 163 13.91 -4.77 11.13
C GLY A 163 14.36 -6.22 11.25
N LYS A 164 14.31 -6.77 12.46
CA LYS A 164 14.72 -8.16 12.71
C LYS A 164 13.80 -9.18 12.02
N GLU A 165 12.51 -8.94 12.05
CA GLU A 165 11.51 -9.87 11.51
C GLU A 165 10.77 -9.30 10.30
N GLN A 166 10.68 -7.99 10.20
CA GLN A 166 9.92 -7.29 9.18
C GLN A 166 10.44 -5.87 8.97
N ALA A 167 10.02 -5.24 7.89
CA ALA A 167 10.32 -3.85 7.63
C ALA A 167 9.70 -2.95 8.71
N VAL A 168 10.40 -1.89 9.06
CA VAL A 168 9.90 -0.84 9.97
C VAL A 168 9.67 0.41 9.14
N TYR A 169 8.44 0.92 9.18
CA TYR A 169 8.04 2.12 8.44
C TYR A 169 7.90 3.29 9.41
N THR A 170 8.42 4.43 8.98
CA THR A 170 8.31 5.68 9.73
C THR A 170 7.62 6.71 8.88
N ALA A 171 6.54 7.30 9.38
CA ALA A 171 5.87 8.42 8.73
C ALA A 171 6.74 9.66 8.87
N GLU A 172 7.35 10.09 7.78
CA GLU A 172 8.21 11.27 7.79
C GLU A 172 7.41 12.56 7.68
N VAL A 173 6.47 12.62 6.75
CA VAL A 173 5.62 13.80 6.54
C VAL A 173 4.23 13.37 6.09
N GLU A 174 3.20 13.98 6.66
CA GLU A 174 1.82 13.82 6.21
C GLU A 174 1.39 15.06 5.43
N TYR A 175 0.71 14.85 4.31
CA TYR A 175 0.23 15.91 3.43
C TYR A 175 -1.30 15.89 3.38
N PRO A 176 -1.96 17.00 3.74
CA PRO A 176 -3.42 17.02 3.78
C PRO A 176 -4.05 16.95 2.39
N LEU A 177 -5.20 16.28 2.33
CA LEU A 177 -6.11 16.27 1.19
C LEU A 177 -7.29 17.18 1.52
N VAL A 178 -7.49 18.22 0.76
CA VAL A 178 -8.53 19.23 1.01
C VAL A 178 -9.35 19.55 -0.23
#